data_cf8f969bdd789385202e988b4d8a404a
#
_entry.id   cf8f969bdd789385202e988b4d8a404a
#
_cell.length_a   1.000
_cell.length_b   1.000
_cell.length_c   1.000
_cell.angle_alpha   90.00
_cell.angle_beta   90.00
_cell.angle_gamma   90.00
#
_symmetry.space_group_name_H-M   'P 1'
#
loop_
_entity.id
_entity.type
_entity.pdbx_description
1 polymer ?
#
loop_
_entity_poly.entity_id
_entity_poly.type
_entity_poly.pdbx_seq_one_letter_code
_entity_poly.pdbx_strand_id
1 'polypeptide(L)'
;KKNSDLVFNNGKIVFYLFNAQSNCRIVANRNLIHVFVTHGESHKLASVKPIIRIYDYVVTSGDVGIDRYLKSGIFTPFDIRNGKVIKLGNTFIGHNYFQFDVNSRSAVYAPTWEGGIPEENYSSINNETTHKIIKFCKIKKINILYIQAHPNIGH
;
A
#
# COMPACT_ATOMS: atom_id res chain seq x y z
N LYS A 1 -20.44 3.99 -16.65
CA LYS A 1 -20.34 2.77 -17.46
C LYS A 1 -20.04 1.61 -16.54
N LYS A 2 -20.76 0.47 -16.66
CA LYS A 2 -20.43 -0.75 -15.94
C LYS A 2 -19.09 -1.26 -16.46
N ASN A 3 -18.18 -1.72 -15.59
CA ASN A 3 -16.87 -2.26 -15.98
C ASN A 3 -16.95 -3.43 -16.98
N SER A 4 -18.13 -4.05 -17.12
CA SER A 4 -18.42 -5.10 -18.10
C SER A 4 -18.43 -4.60 -19.55
N ASP A 5 -18.53 -3.28 -19.76
CA ASP A 5 -18.66 -2.67 -21.09
C ASP A 5 -17.30 -2.17 -21.63
N LEU A 6 -16.21 -2.46 -20.91
CA LEU A 6 -14.86 -2.17 -21.39
C LEU A 6 -14.50 -3.19 -22.48
N VAL A 7 -14.50 -2.70 -23.73
CA VAL A 7 -14.04 -3.48 -24.87
C VAL A 7 -12.53 -3.41 -24.93
N PHE A 8 -11.84 -4.50 -24.58
CA PHE A 8 -10.38 -4.62 -24.65
C PHE A 8 -9.99 -5.05 -26.08
N ASN A 9 -9.98 -4.10 -27.01
CA ASN A 9 -9.79 -4.43 -28.44
C ASN A 9 -8.39 -4.98 -28.76
N ASN A 10 -7.35 -4.64 -28.02
CA ASN A 10 -5.97 -5.11 -28.26
C ASN A 10 -5.13 -5.33 -26.97
N GLY A 11 -5.67 -5.08 -25.81
CA GLY A 11 -4.95 -5.26 -24.54
C GLY A 11 -4.91 -6.73 -24.14
N LYS A 12 -3.72 -7.22 -23.76
CA LYS A 12 -3.55 -8.59 -23.23
C LYS A 12 -3.34 -8.63 -21.73
N ILE A 13 -3.00 -7.48 -21.13
CA ILE A 13 -2.67 -7.37 -19.70
C ILE A 13 -3.52 -6.28 -19.06
N VAL A 14 -4.07 -6.60 -17.88
CA VAL A 14 -4.82 -5.66 -17.04
C VAL A 14 -4.11 -5.49 -15.72
N PHE A 15 -3.80 -4.24 -15.38
CA PHE A 15 -3.18 -3.88 -14.11
C PHE A 15 -4.24 -3.40 -13.12
N TYR A 16 -4.16 -3.89 -11.88
CA TYR A 16 -5.06 -3.53 -10.79
C TYR A 16 -4.30 -2.81 -9.68
N LEU A 17 -4.75 -1.61 -9.36
CA LEU A 17 -4.20 -0.79 -8.29
C LEU A 17 -4.89 -1.06 -6.93
N PHE A 18 -6.16 -1.45 -7.00
CA PHE A 18 -7.00 -1.67 -5.82
C PHE A 18 -7.53 -3.10 -5.79
N ASN A 19 -7.57 -3.66 -4.60
CA ASN A 19 -8.15 -4.97 -4.36
C ASN A 19 -9.65 -4.81 -4.05
N ALA A 20 -10.47 -4.79 -5.08
CA ALA A 20 -11.90 -4.63 -4.97
C ALA A 20 -12.65 -5.88 -5.47
N GLN A 21 -13.76 -6.21 -4.83
CA GLN A 21 -14.61 -7.34 -5.24
C GLN A 21 -15.14 -7.18 -6.68
N SER A 22 -15.36 -5.94 -7.13
CA SER A 22 -15.76 -5.64 -8.51
C SER A 22 -14.76 -6.11 -9.56
N ASN A 23 -13.48 -6.28 -9.19
CA ASN A 23 -12.43 -6.77 -10.10
C ASN A 23 -12.70 -8.21 -10.57
N CYS A 24 -13.42 -9.01 -9.79
CA CYS A 24 -13.76 -10.39 -10.12
C CYS A 24 -14.44 -10.51 -11.50
N ARG A 25 -15.26 -9.52 -11.88
CA ARG A 25 -15.94 -9.51 -13.18
C ARG A 25 -14.97 -9.42 -14.35
N ILE A 26 -13.91 -8.62 -14.21
CA ILE A 26 -12.89 -8.45 -15.25
C ILE A 26 -11.93 -9.65 -15.24
N VAL A 27 -11.55 -10.13 -14.04
CA VAL A 27 -10.68 -11.30 -13.88
C VAL A 27 -11.30 -12.58 -14.45
N ALA A 28 -12.62 -12.65 -14.54
CA ALA A 28 -13.33 -13.77 -15.20
C ALA A 28 -12.98 -13.90 -16.69
N ASN A 29 -12.51 -12.84 -17.36
CA ASN A 29 -12.05 -12.92 -18.75
C ASN A 29 -10.63 -13.52 -18.80
N ARG A 30 -10.56 -14.82 -19.00
CA ARG A 30 -9.31 -15.61 -19.02
C ARG A 30 -8.47 -15.45 -20.30
N ASN A 31 -8.92 -14.65 -21.26
CA ASN A 31 -8.11 -14.25 -22.43
C ASN A 31 -7.14 -13.11 -22.10
N LEU A 32 -7.23 -12.55 -20.90
CA LEU A 32 -6.39 -11.47 -20.41
C LEU A 32 -5.48 -11.98 -19.29
N ILE A 33 -4.31 -11.37 -19.14
CA ILE A 33 -3.42 -11.56 -18.00
C ILE A 33 -3.73 -10.49 -16.96
N HIS A 34 -3.98 -10.90 -15.73
CA HIS A 34 -4.39 -10.02 -14.65
C HIS A 34 -3.26 -9.84 -13.63
N VAL A 35 -2.77 -8.61 -13.50
CA VAL A 35 -1.63 -8.28 -12.64
C VAL A 35 -2.05 -7.29 -11.56
N PHE A 36 -1.97 -7.70 -10.31
CA PHE A 36 -2.19 -6.82 -9.17
C PHE A 36 -0.87 -6.12 -8.80
N VAL A 37 -0.80 -4.80 -9.02
CA VAL A 37 0.41 -4.01 -8.76
C VAL A 37 0.33 -3.16 -7.50
N THR A 38 -0.85 -3.11 -6.85
CA THR A 38 -1.13 -2.27 -5.68
C THR A 38 -0.91 -0.75 -5.93
N HIS A 39 -1.25 0.08 -4.99
CA HIS A 39 -0.99 1.52 -4.97
C HIS A 39 -0.10 1.94 -3.79
N GLY A 40 0.69 1.01 -3.30
CA GLY A 40 1.56 1.11 -2.14
C GLY A 40 1.38 -0.08 -1.22
N GLU A 41 2.46 -0.52 -0.62
CA GLU A 41 2.45 -1.61 0.36
C GLU A 41 2.51 -1.09 1.78
N SER A 42 1.80 -1.77 2.67
CA SER A 42 1.82 -1.50 4.10
C SER A 42 1.69 -2.80 4.90
N HIS A 43 1.98 -2.75 6.19
CA HIS A 43 1.76 -3.88 7.10
C HIS A 43 0.31 -4.03 7.58
N LYS A 44 -0.63 -3.27 7.00
CA LYS A 44 -2.05 -3.36 7.35
C LYS A 44 -2.66 -4.69 6.91
N LEU A 45 -3.67 -5.17 7.63
CA LEU A 45 -4.43 -6.38 7.30
C LEU A 45 -5.03 -6.33 5.88
N ALA A 46 -5.39 -5.13 5.41
CA ALA A 46 -5.86 -4.92 4.04
C ALA A 46 -4.87 -5.40 2.96
N SER A 47 -3.57 -5.45 3.27
CA SER A 47 -2.54 -5.92 2.34
C SER A 47 -2.45 -7.45 2.22
N VAL A 48 -3.15 -8.19 3.08
CA VAL A 48 -3.11 -9.66 3.13
C VAL A 48 -4.51 -10.29 2.97
N LYS A 49 -5.36 -9.70 2.15
CA LYS A 49 -6.69 -10.25 1.87
C LYS A 49 -6.60 -11.40 0.86
N PRO A 50 -7.23 -12.57 1.13
CA PRO A 50 -7.16 -13.75 0.26
C PRO A 50 -7.60 -13.52 -1.18
N ILE A 51 -8.46 -12.54 -1.42
CA ILE A 51 -8.94 -12.18 -2.76
C ILE A 51 -7.80 -11.85 -3.75
N ILE A 52 -6.59 -11.48 -3.30
CA ILE A 52 -5.46 -11.22 -4.19
C ILE A 52 -5.02 -12.47 -4.98
N ARG A 53 -5.43 -13.66 -4.58
CA ARG A 53 -5.16 -14.91 -5.32
C ARG A 53 -5.88 -15.01 -6.66
N ILE A 54 -6.92 -14.20 -6.89
CA ILE A 54 -7.66 -14.24 -8.16
C ILE A 54 -6.82 -13.76 -9.36
N TYR A 55 -5.83 -12.89 -9.12
CA TYR A 55 -4.97 -12.37 -10.19
C TYR A 55 -3.95 -13.40 -10.64
N ASP A 56 -3.50 -13.32 -11.88
CA ASP A 56 -2.47 -14.22 -12.41
C ASP A 56 -1.12 -13.94 -11.77
N TYR A 57 -0.78 -12.65 -11.57
CA TYR A 57 0.43 -12.22 -10.91
C TYR A 57 0.14 -11.15 -9.85
N VAL A 58 0.96 -11.13 -8.82
CA VAL A 58 0.92 -10.14 -7.76
C VAL A 58 2.31 -9.52 -7.60
N VAL A 59 2.39 -8.20 -7.73
CA VAL A 59 3.64 -7.46 -7.55
C VAL A 59 3.81 -7.09 -6.09
N THR A 60 5.03 -7.21 -5.58
CA THR A 60 5.43 -6.77 -4.25
C THR A 60 6.72 -5.95 -4.29
N SER A 61 6.89 -5.04 -3.34
CA SER A 61 8.05 -4.17 -3.29
C SER A 61 9.33 -4.88 -2.89
N GLY A 62 9.25 -5.98 -2.12
CA GLY A 62 10.45 -6.66 -1.67
C GLY A 62 10.19 -7.91 -0.84
N ASP A 63 11.25 -8.42 -0.22
CA ASP A 63 11.22 -9.66 0.57
C ASP A 63 10.26 -9.59 1.76
N VAL A 64 10.12 -8.42 2.38
CA VAL A 64 9.16 -8.19 3.48
C VAL A 64 7.73 -8.43 3.02
N GLY A 65 7.39 -8.07 1.77
CA GLY A 65 6.09 -8.37 1.18
C GLY A 65 5.89 -9.86 0.95
N ILE A 66 6.91 -10.55 0.43
CA ILE A 66 6.90 -12.02 0.26
C ILE A 66 6.71 -12.72 1.61
N ASP A 67 7.50 -12.34 2.62
CA ASP A 67 7.40 -12.92 3.96
C ASP A 67 6.00 -12.73 4.56
N ARG A 68 5.41 -11.56 4.38
CA ARG A 68 4.05 -11.27 4.83
C ARG A 68 3.03 -12.19 4.18
N TYR A 69 3.12 -12.44 2.88
CA TYR A 69 2.23 -13.34 2.16
C TYR A 69 2.40 -14.79 2.59
N LEU A 70 3.63 -15.23 2.84
CA LEU A 70 3.92 -16.58 3.35
C LEU A 70 3.38 -16.75 4.77
N LYS A 71 3.66 -15.80 5.68
CA LYS A 71 3.20 -15.84 7.08
C LYS A 71 1.67 -15.82 7.20
N SER A 72 0.99 -15.09 6.31
CA SER A 72 -0.47 -15.05 6.29
C SER A 72 -1.12 -16.28 5.61
N GLY A 73 -0.33 -17.17 5.02
CA GLY A 73 -0.82 -18.34 4.30
C GLY A 73 -1.54 -18.03 2.98
N ILE A 74 -1.47 -16.78 2.49
CA ILE A 74 -2.11 -16.40 1.22
C ILE A 74 -1.38 -17.00 0.04
N PHE A 75 -0.07 -16.98 0.05
CA PHE A 75 0.77 -17.65 -0.93
C PHE A 75 1.67 -18.69 -0.24
N THR A 76 2.01 -19.72 -1.00
CA THR A 76 2.88 -20.80 -0.57
C THR A 76 4.29 -20.62 -1.13
N PRO A 77 5.32 -21.31 -0.60
CA PRO A 77 6.63 -21.35 -1.24
C PRO A 77 6.59 -21.83 -2.69
N PHE A 78 5.61 -22.67 -3.04
CA PHE A 78 5.38 -23.10 -4.42
C PHE A 78 4.94 -21.93 -5.29
N ASP A 79 3.97 -21.12 -4.85
CA ASP A 79 3.50 -19.93 -5.59
C ASP A 79 4.66 -18.94 -5.86
N ILE A 80 5.53 -18.74 -4.85
CA ILE A 80 6.69 -17.84 -4.98
C ILE A 80 7.68 -18.37 -6.01
N ARG A 81 8.07 -19.66 -5.92
CA ARG A 81 9.01 -20.28 -6.86
C ARG A 81 8.49 -20.29 -8.30
N ASN A 82 7.19 -20.37 -8.50
CA ASN A 82 6.56 -20.36 -9.82
C ASN A 82 6.22 -18.95 -10.33
N GLY A 83 6.73 -17.90 -9.69
CA GLY A 83 6.60 -16.54 -10.17
C GLY A 83 5.21 -15.92 -10.01
N LYS A 84 4.32 -16.52 -9.18
CA LYS A 84 3.01 -15.96 -8.87
C LYS A 84 3.14 -14.58 -8.19
N VAL A 85 4.17 -14.41 -7.37
CA VAL A 85 4.50 -13.14 -6.74
C VAL A 85 5.82 -12.61 -7.31
N ILE A 86 5.78 -11.41 -7.86
CA ILE A 86 6.89 -10.78 -8.57
C ILE A 86 7.44 -9.64 -7.70
N LYS A 87 8.73 -9.68 -7.42
CA LYS A 87 9.42 -8.62 -6.68
C LYS A 87 9.96 -7.57 -7.65
N LEU A 88 9.35 -6.40 -7.71
CA LEU A 88 9.72 -5.30 -8.62
C LEU A 88 10.12 -4.01 -7.92
N GLY A 89 10.20 -3.98 -6.59
CA GLY A 89 10.35 -2.73 -5.85
C GLY A 89 9.02 -1.99 -5.72
N ASN A 90 9.08 -0.78 -5.19
CA ASN A 90 7.88 0.05 -5.07
C ASN A 90 7.54 0.65 -6.43
N THR A 91 6.41 0.24 -7.01
CA THR A 91 5.96 0.64 -8.35
C THR A 91 5.60 2.13 -8.46
N PHE A 92 5.47 2.84 -7.33
CA PHE A 92 5.11 4.26 -7.27
C PHE A 92 6.29 5.18 -6.93
N ILE A 93 7.48 4.63 -6.70
CA ILE A 93 8.68 5.45 -6.53
C ILE A 93 9.25 5.74 -7.91
N GLY A 94 9.03 6.95 -8.39
CA GLY A 94 9.67 7.48 -9.59
C GLY A 94 11.05 8.09 -9.27
N HIS A 95 11.61 8.80 -10.24
CA HIS A 95 12.80 9.60 -10.01
C HIS A 95 12.51 10.69 -8.99
N ASN A 96 13.27 10.71 -7.89
CA ASN A 96 13.15 11.73 -6.86
C ASN A 96 13.78 13.02 -7.36
N TYR A 97 12.95 14.02 -7.60
CA TYR A 97 13.39 15.40 -7.83
C TYR A 97 13.49 16.21 -6.53
N PHE A 98 13.34 15.56 -5.37
CA PHE A 98 13.42 16.24 -4.09
C PHE A 98 14.89 16.52 -3.72
N GLN A 99 15.24 17.78 -3.63
CA GLN A 99 16.47 18.21 -3.00
C GLN A 99 16.19 18.30 -1.49
N PHE A 100 16.90 17.50 -0.70
CA PHE A 100 16.86 17.62 0.74
C PHE A 100 17.70 18.81 1.18
N ASP A 101 17.06 19.80 1.76
CA ASP A 101 17.79 20.84 2.51
C ASP A 101 18.21 20.27 3.87
N VAL A 102 19.48 19.87 3.96
CA VAL A 102 20.06 19.31 5.19
C VAL A 102 20.11 20.30 6.35
N ASN A 103 19.96 21.60 6.07
CA ASN A 103 19.90 22.67 7.06
C ASN A 103 18.46 22.95 7.52
N SER A 104 17.46 22.38 6.88
CA SER A 104 16.07 22.57 7.28
C SER A 104 15.85 22.12 8.73
N ARG A 105 15.24 23.01 9.51
CA ARG A 105 14.78 22.75 10.87
C ARG A 105 13.28 22.46 10.89
N SER A 106 12.78 21.80 9.88
CA SER A 106 11.38 21.42 9.75
C SER A 106 11.20 19.90 9.81
N ALA A 107 10.02 19.48 10.25
CA ALA A 107 9.60 18.08 10.25
C ALA A 107 8.14 17.97 9.79
N VAL A 108 7.76 16.81 9.28
CA VAL A 108 6.37 16.48 8.95
C VAL A 108 5.93 15.32 9.83
N TYR A 109 4.78 15.46 10.46
CA TYR A 109 4.06 14.38 11.11
C TYR A 109 2.82 14.06 10.31
N ALA A 110 2.80 12.91 9.67
CA ALA A 110 1.72 12.45 8.78
C ALA A 110 1.11 11.15 9.31
N PRO A 111 0.29 11.20 10.37
CA PRO A 111 -0.35 10.01 10.93
C PRO A 111 -1.40 9.43 9.98
N THR A 112 -1.57 8.11 10.03
CA THR A 112 -2.72 7.47 9.40
C THR A 112 -3.99 7.65 10.26
N TRP A 113 -5.16 7.38 9.69
CA TRP A 113 -6.44 7.40 10.42
C TRP A 113 -6.66 6.09 11.20
N GLU A 114 -7.70 6.07 12.03
CA GLU A 114 -8.00 5.00 12.99
C GLU A 114 -8.45 3.69 12.33
N GLY A 115 -8.74 3.71 11.03
CA GLY A 115 -9.30 2.55 10.34
C GLY A 115 -10.82 2.46 10.47
N GLY A 116 -11.42 1.51 9.74
CA GLY A 116 -12.87 1.27 9.79
C GLY A 116 -13.30 0.34 10.93
N ILE A 117 -12.37 -0.42 11.49
CA ILE A 117 -12.57 -1.36 12.59
C ILE A 117 -11.40 -1.28 13.57
N PRO A 118 -11.59 -1.60 14.85
CA PRO A 118 -10.53 -1.50 15.87
C PRO A 118 -9.25 -2.24 15.53
N GLU A 119 -9.35 -3.41 14.90
CA GLU A 119 -8.21 -4.25 14.52
C GLU A 119 -7.37 -3.64 13.38
N GLU A 120 -7.92 -2.69 12.65
CA GLU A 120 -7.23 -1.93 11.59
C GLU A 120 -6.75 -0.55 12.07
N ASN A 121 -6.86 -0.25 13.35
CA ASN A 121 -6.39 1.01 13.92
C ASN A 121 -4.85 1.01 14.05
N TYR A 122 -4.21 1.71 13.13
CA TYR A 122 -2.76 1.94 13.13
C TYR A 122 -2.44 3.43 13.37
N SER A 123 -3.41 4.21 13.80
CA SER A 123 -3.21 5.63 14.07
C SER A 123 -2.27 5.84 15.25
N SER A 124 -1.35 6.76 15.08
CA SER A 124 -0.45 7.21 16.14
C SER A 124 -0.94 8.49 16.84
N ILE A 125 -2.17 8.92 16.53
CA ILE A 125 -2.75 10.12 17.13
C ILE A 125 -3.25 9.81 18.53
N ASN A 126 -2.47 10.19 19.53
CA ASN A 126 -2.81 10.13 20.94
C ASN A 126 -1.94 11.12 21.75
N ASN A 127 -2.36 11.38 22.97
CA ASN A 127 -1.66 12.34 23.83
C ASN A 127 -0.20 11.96 24.08
N GLU A 128 0.09 10.68 24.29
CA GLU A 128 1.46 10.21 24.55
C GLU A 128 2.38 10.46 23.36
N THR A 129 1.93 10.08 22.15
CA THR A 129 2.70 10.30 20.92
C THR A 129 2.91 11.79 20.66
N THR A 130 1.89 12.61 20.89
CA THR A 130 1.99 14.06 20.72
C THR A 130 3.07 14.64 21.62
N HIS A 131 3.10 14.28 22.90
CA HIS A 131 4.14 14.70 23.84
C HIS A 131 5.55 14.25 23.42
N LYS A 132 5.68 13.00 22.95
CA LYS A 132 6.96 12.47 22.43
C LYS A 132 7.44 13.25 21.20
N ILE A 133 6.56 13.60 20.28
CA ILE A 133 6.89 14.39 19.09
C ILE A 133 7.36 15.78 19.48
N ILE A 134 6.64 16.47 20.38
CA ILE A 134 7.03 17.80 20.86
C ILE A 134 8.41 17.75 21.55
N LYS A 135 8.64 16.76 22.41
CA LYS A 135 9.93 16.56 23.06
C LYS A 135 11.05 16.31 22.04
N PHE A 136 10.80 15.47 21.04
CA PHE A 136 11.74 15.21 19.96
C PHE A 136 12.07 16.49 19.18
N CYS A 137 11.08 17.28 18.81
CA CYS A 137 11.28 18.54 18.10
C CYS A 137 12.16 19.51 18.91
N LYS A 138 11.93 19.62 20.23
CA LYS A 138 12.78 20.44 21.12
C LYS A 138 14.23 19.95 21.15
N ILE A 139 14.45 18.64 21.34
CA ILE A 139 15.80 18.04 21.41
C ILE A 139 16.56 18.24 20.08
N LYS A 140 15.87 18.05 18.95
CA LYS A 140 16.46 18.17 17.60
C LYS A 140 16.48 19.61 17.08
N LYS A 141 16.04 20.59 17.88
CA LYS A 141 15.94 22.01 17.49
C LYS A 141 15.16 22.20 16.19
N ILE A 142 14.04 21.49 16.05
CA ILE A 142 13.11 21.63 14.96
C ILE A 142 12.24 22.84 15.25
N ASN A 143 12.20 23.81 14.32
CA ASN A 143 11.47 25.07 14.49
C ASN A 143 10.06 25.02 13.94
N ILE A 144 9.83 24.17 12.92
CA ILE A 144 8.55 24.06 12.24
C ILE A 144 8.14 22.58 12.20
N LEU A 145 6.98 22.29 12.75
CA LEU A 145 6.33 20.97 12.64
C LEU A 145 5.07 21.10 11.81
N TYR A 146 5.10 20.52 10.60
CA TYR A 146 3.91 20.36 9.78
C TYR A 146 3.16 19.12 10.24
N ILE A 147 1.84 19.24 10.41
CA ILE A 147 0.96 18.11 10.72
C ILE A 147 0.06 17.90 9.52
N GLN A 148 0.25 16.79 8.83
CA GLN A 148 -0.59 16.37 7.70
C GLN A 148 -1.47 15.21 8.12
N ALA A 149 -2.64 15.54 8.63
CA ALA A 149 -3.63 14.54 9.03
C ALA A 149 -4.20 13.80 7.82
N HIS A 150 -4.51 12.53 7.99
CA HIS A 150 -5.25 11.75 6.98
C HIS A 150 -6.67 12.32 6.83
N PRO A 151 -7.26 12.42 5.61
CA PRO A 151 -8.60 12.99 5.41
C PRO A 151 -9.73 12.35 6.22
N ASN A 152 -9.58 11.08 6.58
CA ASN A 152 -10.60 10.31 7.31
C ASN A 152 -10.41 10.30 8.84
N ILE A 153 -9.52 11.14 9.39
CA ILE A 153 -9.34 11.22 10.85
C ILE A 153 -10.62 11.76 11.49
N GLY A 154 -11.11 11.04 12.51
CA GLY A 154 -12.31 11.43 13.26
C GLY A 154 -13.65 11.09 12.58
N HIS A 155 -13.64 10.15 11.63
CA HIS A 155 -14.87 9.67 10.95
C HIS A 155 -15.21 8.25 11.40
#